data_59378f106e07edbed2797115028db6d5
#
_entry.id   59378f106e07edbed2797115028db6d5
#
_cell.length_a   1.000
_cell.length_b   1.000
_cell.length_c   1.000
_cell.angle_alpha   90.00
_cell.angle_beta   90.00
_cell.angle_gamma   90.00
#
_symmetry.space_group_name_H-M   'P 1'
#
loop_
_entity.id
_entity.type
_entity.pdbx_description
1 polymer ?
#
loop_
_entity_poly.entity_id
_entity_poly.type
_entity_poly.pdbx_seq_one_letter_code
_entity_poly.pdbx_strand_id
1 'polypeptide(L)'
;MSPTTERTTYVLVDGENIDATLGASIFGRRPHPNERPRWERLLTFAESTWKQPALGLFFLAVKDELPMSFIQALVSIGYRPIPLSGGPQDKVVDLAIQRTLDEIQRRDADLVLVSNDGDFLPHVQRLLDGRRAGLMAFREFKNTGFNALVEEGLQFFDLEYDVGAFNERLPRLRIIPIEEFDPVDFL
;
A
#
# COMPACT_ATOMS: atom_id res chain seq x y z
N MET A 1 7.05 -36.60 -1.57
CA MET A 1 6.50 -35.28 -1.90
C MET A 1 7.06 -34.32 -0.89
N SER A 2 7.94 -33.42 -1.33
CA SER A 2 8.35 -32.29 -0.47
C SER A 2 7.11 -31.42 -0.25
N PRO A 3 6.86 -30.94 0.96
CA PRO A 3 5.80 -29.96 1.16
C PRO A 3 6.14 -28.74 0.28
N THR A 4 5.28 -28.42 -0.66
CA THR A 4 5.31 -27.12 -1.33
C THR A 4 5.11 -26.11 -0.23
N THR A 5 6.20 -25.47 0.19
CA THR A 5 6.13 -24.33 1.09
C THR A 5 5.28 -23.29 0.37
N GLU A 6 4.08 -23.08 0.87
CA GLU A 6 3.14 -22.12 0.29
C GLU A 6 3.80 -20.74 0.32
N ARG A 7 4.01 -20.17 -0.86
CA ARG A 7 4.68 -18.87 -1.01
C ARG A 7 3.84 -17.78 -0.35
N THR A 8 4.46 -16.92 0.42
CA THR A 8 3.78 -15.86 1.14
C THR A 8 3.91 -14.51 0.40
N THR A 9 2.84 -13.74 0.34
CA THR A 9 2.87 -12.34 -0.07
C THR A 9 3.06 -11.45 1.16
N TYR A 10 4.09 -10.62 1.16
CA TYR A 10 4.24 -9.55 2.14
C TYR A 10 3.58 -8.28 1.64
N VAL A 11 2.64 -7.74 2.41
CA VAL A 11 1.96 -6.46 2.12
C VAL A 11 2.53 -5.40 3.06
N LEU A 12 3.34 -4.49 2.52
CA LEU A 12 4.02 -3.44 3.27
C LEU A 12 3.23 -2.14 3.15
N VAL A 13 2.70 -1.65 4.27
CA VAL A 13 1.85 -0.46 4.28
C VAL A 13 2.60 0.75 4.84
N ASP A 14 2.76 1.75 3.99
CA ASP A 14 3.18 3.11 4.31
C ASP A 14 1.94 3.95 4.61
N GLY A 15 1.39 3.78 5.81
CA GLY A 15 0.11 4.39 6.19
C GLY A 15 0.16 5.92 6.23
N GLU A 16 1.31 6.49 6.59
CA GLU A 16 1.50 7.94 6.64
C GLU A 16 1.45 8.58 5.25
N ASN A 17 2.06 7.94 4.24
CA ASN A 17 2.02 8.41 2.87
C ASN A 17 0.60 8.36 2.30
N ILE A 18 -0.14 7.28 2.53
CA ILE A 18 -1.52 7.15 2.10
C ILE A 18 -2.41 8.19 2.79
N ASP A 19 -2.27 8.37 4.09
CA ASP A 19 -3.05 9.37 4.85
C ASP A 19 -2.73 10.80 4.42
N ALA A 20 -1.45 11.09 4.16
CA ALA A 20 -1.02 12.39 3.65
C ALA A 20 -1.57 12.69 2.25
N THR A 21 -1.61 11.71 1.37
CA THR A 21 -2.20 11.85 0.04
C THR A 21 -3.70 12.10 0.12
N LEU A 22 -4.41 11.33 0.96
CA LEU A 22 -5.84 11.55 1.23
C LEU A 22 -6.09 12.97 1.74
N GLY A 23 -5.33 13.41 2.73
CA GLY A 23 -5.51 14.71 3.35
C GLY A 23 -5.15 15.87 2.43
N ALA A 24 -3.93 15.88 1.89
CA ALA A 24 -3.42 17.02 1.12
C ALA A 24 -3.95 17.06 -0.31
N SER A 25 -4.07 15.90 -0.98
CA SER A 25 -4.33 15.85 -2.41
C SER A 25 -5.77 15.53 -2.77
N ILE A 26 -6.49 14.79 -1.94
CA ILE A 26 -7.86 14.35 -2.24
C ILE A 26 -8.90 15.20 -1.50
N PHE A 27 -8.81 15.29 -0.16
CA PHE A 27 -9.80 16.02 0.63
C PHE A 27 -9.47 17.49 0.86
N GLY A 28 -8.19 17.90 0.79
CA GLY A 28 -7.74 19.25 1.17
C GLY A 28 -7.88 19.55 2.67
N ARG A 29 -8.06 18.53 3.48
CA ARG A 29 -8.18 18.56 4.95
C ARG A 29 -7.81 17.19 5.52
N ARG A 30 -7.64 17.10 6.83
CA ARG A 30 -7.41 15.81 7.49
C ARG A 30 -8.60 14.86 7.24
N PRO A 31 -8.35 13.62 6.78
CA PRO A 31 -9.40 12.63 6.59
C PRO A 31 -10.09 12.26 7.91
N HIS A 32 -11.39 12.08 7.88
CA HIS A 32 -12.10 11.46 8.99
C HIS A 32 -11.81 9.96 9.06
N PRO A 33 -12.02 9.31 10.22
CA PRO A 33 -11.75 7.86 10.36
C PRO A 33 -12.47 6.98 9.35
N ASN A 34 -13.72 7.33 8.99
CA ASN A 34 -14.51 6.58 8.00
C ASN A 34 -14.09 6.82 6.55
N GLU A 35 -13.29 7.84 6.29
CA GLU A 35 -12.74 8.18 4.96
C GLU A 35 -11.40 7.49 4.69
N ARG A 36 -10.83 6.84 5.70
CA ARG A 36 -9.58 6.09 5.56
C ARG A 36 -9.81 4.70 4.97
N PRO A 37 -8.77 4.08 4.40
CA PRO A 37 -8.88 2.74 3.86
C PRO A 37 -9.36 1.73 4.91
N ARG A 38 -10.14 0.78 4.47
CA ARG A 38 -10.41 -0.46 5.19
C ARG A 38 -9.23 -1.40 4.94
N TRP A 39 -8.25 -1.33 5.82
CA TRP A 39 -6.96 -2.00 5.66
C TRP A 39 -7.09 -3.52 5.47
N GLU A 40 -8.09 -4.15 6.08
CA GLU A 40 -8.39 -5.57 5.90
C GLU A 40 -8.68 -5.93 4.43
N ARG A 41 -9.22 -5.00 3.65
CA ARG A 41 -9.53 -5.23 2.23
C ARG A 41 -8.28 -5.36 1.37
N LEU A 42 -7.18 -4.72 1.78
CA LEU A 42 -5.90 -4.83 1.07
C LEU A 42 -5.34 -6.25 1.18
N LEU A 43 -5.40 -6.85 2.38
CA LEU A 43 -4.97 -8.23 2.59
C LEU A 43 -5.85 -9.22 1.81
N THR A 44 -7.16 -9.08 1.94
CA THR A 44 -8.12 -9.90 1.19
C THR A 44 -7.92 -9.80 -0.31
N PHE A 45 -7.67 -8.60 -0.83
CA PHE A 45 -7.39 -8.40 -2.24
C PHE A 45 -6.10 -9.09 -2.68
N ALA A 46 -5.01 -8.92 -1.91
CA ALA A 46 -3.73 -9.56 -2.22
C ALA A 46 -3.85 -11.09 -2.23
N GLU A 47 -4.51 -11.68 -1.21
CA GLU A 47 -4.75 -13.12 -1.13
C GLU A 47 -5.56 -13.65 -2.31
N SER A 48 -6.66 -12.97 -2.64
CA SER A 48 -7.55 -13.41 -3.72
C SER A 48 -6.92 -13.27 -5.10
N THR A 49 -6.12 -12.22 -5.31
CA THR A 49 -5.47 -11.94 -6.60
C THR A 49 -4.42 -12.98 -6.96
N TRP A 50 -3.59 -13.34 -5.99
CA TRP A 50 -2.50 -14.30 -6.23
C TRP A 50 -2.75 -15.68 -5.65
N LYS A 51 -3.88 -15.89 -4.97
CA LYS A 51 -4.31 -17.18 -4.40
C LYS A 51 -3.26 -17.80 -3.49
N GLN A 52 -2.71 -16.98 -2.61
CA GLN A 52 -1.70 -17.38 -1.62
C GLN A 52 -1.83 -16.53 -0.36
N PRO A 53 -1.31 -16.97 0.80
CA PRO A 53 -1.40 -16.23 2.03
C PRO A 53 -0.75 -14.84 1.92
N ALA A 54 -1.37 -13.83 2.52
CA ALA A 54 -0.81 -12.50 2.66
C ALA A 54 -0.53 -12.17 4.12
N LEU A 55 0.63 -11.57 4.38
CA LEU A 55 1.04 -11.09 5.68
C LEU A 55 1.26 -9.58 5.61
N GLY A 56 0.42 -8.84 6.33
CA GLY A 56 0.47 -7.39 6.36
C GLY A 56 1.45 -6.86 7.40
N LEU A 57 2.32 -5.96 7.00
CA LEU A 57 3.21 -5.19 7.85
C LEU A 57 2.80 -3.73 7.78
N PHE A 58 2.41 -3.15 8.91
CA PHE A 58 1.98 -1.75 8.98
C PHE A 58 3.01 -0.93 9.74
N PHE A 59 3.70 -0.05 9.02
CA PHE A 59 4.80 0.76 9.57
C PHE A 59 4.27 2.07 10.14
N LEU A 60 4.68 2.41 11.35
CA LEU A 60 4.24 3.58 12.09
C LEU A 60 5.43 4.34 12.69
N ALA A 61 5.50 5.64 12.47
CA ALA A 61 6.39 6.48 13.25
C ALA A 61 5.73 6.83 14.59
N VAL A 62 6.44 6.61 15.68
CA VAL A 62 5.97 6.86 17.04
C VAL A 62 6.97 7.77 17.74
N LYS A 63 6.49 8.85 18.37
CA LYS A 63 7.34 9.78 19.12
C LYS A 63 7.39 9.41 20.61
N ASP A 64 6.29 9.52 21.32
CA ASP A 64 6.23 9.38 22.77
C ASP A 64 5.36 8.22 23.21
N GLU A 65 4.16 8.07 22.66
CA GLU A 65 3.20 7.06 23.09
C GLU A 65 2.70 6.22 21.91
N LEU A 66 2.47 4.93 22.18
CA LEU A 66 1.88 4.02 21.21
C LEU A 66 0.39 4.34 21.04
N PRO A 67 -0.10 4.50 19.81
CA PRO A 67 -1.53 4.66 19.53
C PRO A 67 -2.27 3.32 19.70
N MET A 68 -2.45 2.89 20.96
CA MET A 68 -2.86 1.52 21.29
C MET A 68 -4.17 1.09 20.66
N SER A 69 -5.17 1.98 20.58
CA SER A 69 -6.44 1.65 19.93
C SER A 69 -6.26 1.31 18.45
N PHE A 70 -5.41 2.04 17.76
CA PHE A 70 -5.09 1.79 16.36
C PHE A 70 -4.26 0.50 16.19
N ILE A 71 -3.26 0.30 17.05
CA ILE A 71 -2.45 -0.93 17.07
C ILE A 71 -3.32 -2.16 17.29
N GLN A 72 -4.21 -2.12 18.28
CA GLN A 72 -5.15 -3.21 18.55
C GLN A 72 -6.09 -3.48 17.37
N ALA A 73 -6.58 -2.43 16.71
CA ALA A 73 -7.39 -2.56 15.51
C ALA A 73 -6.61 -3.24 14.38
N LEU A 74 -5.36 -2.85 14.14
CA LEU A 74 -4.50 -3.48 13.12
C LEU A 74 -4.26 -4.97 13.40
N VAL A 75 -3.95 -5.31 14.65
CA VAL A 75 -3.75 -6.71 15.06
C VAL A 75 -5.02 -7.53 14.84
N SER A 76 -6.19 -6.98 15.18
CA SER A 76 -7.48 -7.67 15.05
C SER A 76 -7.86 -8.00 13.59
N ILE A 77 -7.36 -7.23 12.63
CA ILE A 77 -7.60 -7.44 11.19
C ILE A 77 -6.44 -8.16 10.48
N GLY A 78 -5.45 -8.66 11.22
CA GLY A 78 -4.40 -9.53 10.69
C GLY A 78 -3.08 -8.85 10.33
N TYR A 79 -2.89 -7.58 10.67
CA TYR A 79 -1.61 -6.90 10.48
C TYR A 79 -0.64 -7.13 11.63
N ARG A 80 0.64 -7.03 11.32
CA ARG A 80 1.72 -6.82 12.30
C ARG A 80 2.06 -5.34 12.31
N PRO A 81 1.70 -4.59 13.37
CA PRO A 81 2.13 -3.21 13.52
C PRO A 81 3.62 -3.16 13.81
N ILE A 82 4.33 -2.24 13.17
CA ILE A 82 5.76 -2.01 13.37
C ILE A 82 5.94 -0.56 13.79
N PRO A 83 5.87 -0.28 15.11
CA PRO A 83 6.12 1.06 15.64
C PRO A 83 7.62 1.35 15.66
N LEU A 84 8.00 2.50 15.09
CA LEU A 84 9.37 2.91 14.87
C LEU A 84 9.63 4.26 15.53
N SER A 85 10.79 4.43 16.13
CA SER A 85 11.24 5.70 16.67
C SER A 85 12.58 6.10 16.05
N GLY A 86 12.82 7.41 15.98
CA GLY A 86 14.07 7.97 15.47
C GLY A 86 14.17 9.45 15.79
N GLY A 87 15.23 10.11 15.30
CA GLY A 87 15.43 11.54 15.45
C GLY A 87 14.37 12.37 14.71
N PRO A 88 14.27 13.70 14.99
CA PRO A 88 13.25 14.58 14.40
C PRO A 88 13.32 14.68 12.88
N GLN A 89 14.48 14.40 12.29
CA GLN A 89 14.73 14.45 10.84
C GLN A 89 14.74 13.07 10.19
N ASP A 90 14.59 12.00 10.97
CA ASP A 90 14.68 10.65 10.45
C ASP A 90 13.37 10.23 9.78
N LYS A 91 13.48 9.78 8.54
CA LYS A 91 12.39 9.14 7.80
C LYS A 91 12.33 7.65 8.18
N VAL A 92 11.94 7.38 9.44
CA VAL A 92 12.03 6.03 10.02
C VAL A 92 11.16 5.00 9.30
N VAL A 93 9.98 5.40 8.84
CA VAL A 93 9.09 4.53 8.08
C VAL A 93 9.70 4.17 6.73
N ASP A 94 10.20 5.16 5.99
CA ASP A 94 10.84 4.95 4.69
C ASP A 94 12.04 4.00 4.82
N LEU A 95 12.92 4.26 5.78
CA LEU A 95 14.10 3.42 6.04
C LEU A 95 13.72 1.99 6.42
N ALA A 96 12.69 1.81 7.24
CA ALA A 96 12.24 0.49 7.65
C ALA A 96 11.63 -0.29 6.48
N ILE A 97 10.81 0.37 5.64
CA ILE A 97 10.26 -0.24 4.44
C ILE A 97 11.38 -0.64 3.47
N GLN A 98 12.33 0.26 3.21
CA GLN A 98 13.48 -0.02 2.33
C GLN A 98 14.27 -1.25 2.81
N ARG A 99 14.60 -1.32 4.11
CA ARG A 99 15.29 -2.48 4.71
C ARG A 99 14.46 -3.77 4.60
N THR A 100 13.14 -3.67 4.74
CA THR A 100 12.25 -4.81 4.60
C THR A 100 12.19 -5.29 3.16
N LEU A 101 12.14 -4.39 2.18
CA LEU A 101 12.22 -4.73 0.75
C LEU A 101 13.52 -5.45 0.42
N ASP A 102 14.65 -4.97 0.93
CA ASP A 102 15.95 -5.60 0.73
C ASP A 102 16.03 -7.00 1.36
N GLU A 103 15.38 -7.21 2.51
CA GLU A 103 15.30 -8.54 3.13
C GLU A 103 14.36 -9.49 2.37
N ILE A 104 13.23 -9.00 1.84
CA ILE A 104 12.31 -9.80 1.01
C ILE A 104 13.03 -10.29 -0.25
N GLN A 105 13.95 -9.50 -0.82
CA GLN A 105 14.73 -9.92 -1.98
C GLN A 105 15.50 -11.23 -1.74
N ARG A 106 15.92 -11.49 -0.50
CA ARG A 106 16.66 -12.71 -0.09
C ARG A 106 15.75 -13.90 0.22
N ARG A 107 14.44 -13.72 0.14
CA ARG A 107 13.45 -14.74 0.50
C ARG A 107 12.69 -15.22 -0.71
N ASP A 108 12.16 -16.43 -0.64
CA ASP A 108 11.19 -16.94 -1.61
C ASP A 108 9.78 -16.44 -1.22
N ALA A 109 9.52 -15.18 -1.54
CA ALA A 109 8.28 -14.49 -1.19
C ALA A 109 7.91 -13.48 -2.27
N ASP A 110 6.63 -13.12 -2.32
CA ASP A 110 6.10 -12.08 -3.18
C ASP A 110 5.85 -10.80 -2.38
N LEU A 111 5.67 -9.68 -3.08
CA LEU A 111 5.56 -8.35 -2.48
C LEU A 111 4.37 -7.59 -2.99
N VAL A 112 3.68 -6.90 -2.09
CA VAL A 112 2.81 -5.75 -2.39
C VAL A 112 3.28 -4.56 -1.55
N LEU A 113 3.64 -3.46 -2.21
CA LEU A 113 3.90 -2.18 -1.56
C LEU A 113 2.65 -1.31 -1.62
N VAL A 114 2.30 -0.69 -0.49
CA VAL A 114 1.18 0.25 -0.40
C VAL A 114 1.72 1.65 -0.10
N SER A 115 2.03 2.40 -1.13
CA SER A 115 2.57 3.77 -1.06
C SER A 115 2.54 4.45 -2.43
N ASN A 116 2.46 5.78 -2.44
CA ASN A 116 2.63 6.60 -3.66
C ASN A 116 4.06 7.09 -3.84
N ASP A 117 4.93 6.84 -2.86
CA ASP A 117 6.26 7.45 -2.76
C ASP A 117 7.28 6.81 -3.71
N GLY A 118 7.97 7.66 -4.47
CA GLY A 118 9.03 7.26 -5.39
C GLY A 118 10.35 6.85 -4.72
N ASP A 119 10.52 7.11 -3.43
CA ASP A 119 11.75 6.74 -2.70
C ASP A 119 11.97 5.22 -2.67
N PHE A 120 10.93 4.43 -2.93
CA PHE A 120 11.02 2.97 -2.98
C PHE A 120 11.33 2.39 -4.37
N LEU A 121 11.37 3.21 -5.43
CA LEU A 121 11.59 2.76 -6.81
C LEU A 121 12.79 1.82 -6.98
N PRO A 122 14.01 2.16 -6.49
CA PRO A 122 15.17 1.30 -6.67
C PRO A 122 15.02 -0.06 -5.96
N HIS A 123 14.35 -0.07 -4.82
CA HIS A 123 14.14 -1.30 -4.03
C HIS A 123 13.11 -2.21 -4.69
N VAL A 124 11.99 -1.65 -5.17
CA VAL A 124 10.97 -2.39 -5.90
C VAL A 124 11.51 -2.94 -7.21
N GLN A 125 12.30 -2.15 -7.95
CA GLN A 125 12.91 -2.60 -9.20
C GLN A 125 13.77 -3.86 -9.02
N ARG A 126 14.55 -3.94 -7.94
CA ARG A 126 15.33 -5.14 -7.62
C ARG A 126 14.50 -6.39 -7.33
N LEU A 127 13.24 -6.19 -6.96
CA LEU A 127 12.28 -7.28 -6.69
C LEU A 127 11.54 -7.76 -7.94
N LEU A 128 11.76 -7.13 -9.09
CA LEU A 128 11.24 -7.58 -10.39
C LEU A 128 12.16 -8.66 -10.98
N ASP A 129 12.38 -9.72 -10.22
CA ASP A 129 13.30 -10.84 -10.50
C ASP A 129 12.58 -12.14 -10.88
N GLY A 130 11.33 -12.03 -11.33
CA GLY A 130 10.46 -13.17 -11.65
C GLY A 130 9.42 -13.47 -10.58
N ARG A 131 9.55 -12.87 -9.39
CA ARG A 131 8.48 -12.93 -8.37
C ARG A 131 7.29 -12.06 -8.74
N ARG A 132 6.16 -12.28 -8.09
CA ARG A 132 5.03 -11.36 -8.15
C ARG A 132 5.35 -10.14 -7.30
N ALA A 133 5.26 -8.96 -7.91
CA ALA A 133 5.41 -7.68 -7.23
C ALA A 133 4.24 -6.77 -7.61
N GLY A 134 3.59 -6.21 -6.61
CA GLY A 134 2.43 -5.33 -6.76
C GLY A 134 2.64 -3.98 -6.06
N LEU A 135 1.98 -2.97 -6.59
CA LEU A 135 1.88 -1.64 -6.00
C LEU A 135 0.40 -1.31 -5.82
N MET A 136 -0.02 -1.04 -4.60
CA MET A 136 -1.32 -0.44 -4.30
C MET A 136 -1.11 1.04 -4.01
N ALA A 137 -1.70 1.90 -4.83
CA ALA A 137 -1.53 3.35 -4.74
C ALA A 137 -2.70 4.06 -5.40
N PHE A 138 -2.70 5.38 -5.39
CA PHE A 138 -3.63 6.18 -6.19
C PHE A 138 -3.02 6.47 -7.56
N ARG A 139 -3.72 6.13 -8.62
CA ARG A 139 -3.26 6.29 -10.00
C ARG A 139 -2.72 7.69 -10.31
N GLU A 140 -3.44 8.72 -9.85
CA GLU A 140 -3.10 10.11 -10.10
C GLU A 140 -1.97 10.64 -9.22
N PHE A 141 -1.68 10.00 -8.10
CA PHE A 141 -0.75 10.49 -7.08
C PHE A 141 0.50 9.65 -6.90
N LYS A 142 0.53 8.42 -7.42
CA LYS A 142 1.74 7.61 -7.38
C LYS A 142 2.87 8.29 -8.15
N ASN A 143 4.08 8.14 -7.69
CA ASN A 143 5.25 8.63 -8.42
C ASN A 143 5.28 8.04 -9.84
N THR A 144 5.49 8.92 -10.83
CA THR A 144 5.46 8.52 -12.25
C THR A 144 6.54 7.51 -12.63
N GLY A 145 7.63 7.44 -11.85
CA GLY A 145 8.68 6.43 -12.03
C GLY A 145 8.17 4.99 -11.94
N PHE A 146 7.07 4.74 -11.23
CA PHE A 146 6.46 3.42 -11.20
C PHE A 146 5.89 2.97 -12.54
N ASN A 147 5.59 3.88 -13.48
CA ASN A 147 5.10 3.51 -14.80
C ASN A 147 6.12 2.66 -15.57
N ALA A 148 7.41 2.98 -15.48
CA ALA A 148 8.47 2.18 -16.08
C ALA A 148 8.54 0.78 -15.45
N LEU A 149 8.37 0.69 -14.13
CA LEU A 149 8.37 -0.61 -13.43
C LEU A 149 7.15 -1.47 -13.79
N VAL A 150 6.02 -0.87 -14.11
CA VAL A 150 4.84 -1.61 -14.63
C VAL A 150 5.18 -2.26 -15.97
N GLU A 151 5.91 -1.58 -16.85
CA GLU A 151 6.40 -2.16 -18.11
C GLU A 151 7.41 -3.29 -17.87
N GLU A 152 8.14 -3.27 -16.77
CA GLU A 152 9.07 -4.32 -16.34
C GLU A 152 8.38 -5.49 -15.61
N GLY A 153 7.08 -5.41 -15.32
CA GLY A 153 6.31 -6.49 -14.69
C GLY A 153 5.68 -6.19 -13.33
N LEU A 154 5.85 -4.97 -12.79
CA LEU A 154 5.14 -4.54 -11.60
C LEU A 154 3.63 -4.48 -11.87
N GLN A 155 2.81 -5.12 -11.03
CA GLN A 155 1.36 -5.05 -11.13
C GLN A 155 0.86 -3.85 -10.33
N PHE A 156 0.14 -2.94 -11.00
CA PHE A 156 -0.46 -1.78 -10.35
C PHE A 156 -1.93 -2.03 -10.02
N PHE A 157 -2.32 -1.69 -8.79
CA PHE A 157 -3.68 -1.77 -8.30
C PHE A 157 -4.09 -0.43 -7.69
N ASP A 158 -5.11 0.22 -8.24
CA ASP A 158 -5.66 1.44 -7.65
C ASP A 158 -6.40 1.11 -6.35
N LEU A 159 -6.09 1.84 -5.29
CA LEU A 159 -6.67 1.60 -3.95
C LEU A 159 -8.19 1.70 -3.93
N GLU A 160 -8.78 2.58 -4.72
CA GLU A 160 -10.23 2.75 -4.78
C GLU A 160 -10.87 1.81 -5.80
N TYR A 161 -10.41 1.85 -7.05
CA TYR A 161 -11.10 1.18 -8.17
C TYR A 161 -10.81 -0.30 -8.28
N ASP A 162 -9.59 -0.73 -7.99
CA ASP A 162 -9.21 -2.15 -8.07
C ASP A 162 -9.37 -2.86 -6.73
N VAL A 163 -8.83 -2.27 -5.66
CA VAL A 163 -8.82 -2.87 -4.32
C VAL A 163 -10.17 -2.68 -3.61
N GLY A 164 -10.89 -1.60 -3.90
CA GLY A 164 -12.13 -1.26 -3.21
C GLY A 164 -11.92 -0.93 -1.73
N ALA A 165 -10.80 -0.26 -1.41
CA ALA A 165 -10.38 -0.04 -0.03
C ALA A 165 -11.28 0.91 0.77
N PHE A 166 -12.17 1.66 0.11
CA PHE A 166 -12.96 2.72 0.74
C PHE A 166 -14.45 2.38 0.79
N ASN A 167 -15.14 2.85 1.82
CA ASN A 167 -16.58 2.65 1.96
C ASN A 167 -17.38 3.58 1.04
N GLU A 168 -16.84 4.77 0.76
CA GLU A 168 -17.48 5.79 -0.06
C GLU A 168 -16.55 6.20 -1.19
N ARG A 169 -17.13 6.72 -2.26
CA ARG A 169 -16.37 7.26 -3.38
C ARG A 169 -15.57 8.48 -2.94
N LEU A 170 -14.28 8.50 -3.29
CA LEU A 170 -13.41 9.63 -2.98
C LEU A 170 -13.63 10.79 -3.97
N PRO A 171 -13.54 12.06 -3.51
CA PRO A 171 -13.68 13.25 -4.35
C PRO A 171 -12.39 13.50 -5.15
N ARG A 172 -11.97 12.55 -5.98
CA ARG A 172 -10.75 12.63 -6.77
C ARG A 172 -11.07 12.91 -8.24
N LEU A 173 -10.22 13.75 -8.85
CA LEU A 173 -10.28 14.00 -10.29
C LEU A 173 -9.55 12.88 -11.02
N ARG A 174 -10.18 12.36 -12.09
CA ARG A 174 -9.58 11.38 -12.98
C ARG A 174 -9.92 11.69 -14.43
N ILE A 175 -9.07 11.23 -15.34
CA ILE A 175 -9.42 11.19 -16.76
C ILE A 175 -10.44 10.08 -16.96
N ILE A 176 -11.62 10.42 -17.49
CA ILE A 176 -12.70 9.47 -17.72
C ILE A 176 -12.67 9.11 -19.20
N PRO A 177 -12.50 7.83 -19.57
CA PRO A 177 -12.71 7.38 -20.94
C PRO A 177 -14.14 7.72 -21.37
N ILE A 178 -14.31 8.19 -22.60
CA ILE A 178 -15.65 8.63 -23.07
C ILE A 178 -16.68 7.51 -23.01
N GLU A 179 -16.24 6.27 -23.14
CA GLU A 179 -17.07 5.07 -23.06
C GLU A 179 -17.61 4.81 -21.63
N GLU A 180 -16.91 5.36 -20.61
CA GLU A 180 -17.29 5.25 -19.20
C GLU A 180 -18.00 6.51 -18.69
N PHE A 181 -18.11 7.56 -19.51
CA PHE A 181 -18.70 8.81 -19.09
C PHE A 181 -20.21 8.69 -18.93
N ASP A 182 -20.71 8.89 -17.71
CA ASP A 182 -22.13 9.04 -17.40
C ASP A 182 -22.38 10.45 -16.82
N PRO A 183 -23.17 11.29 -17.50
CA PRO A 183 -23.47 12.63 -17.02
C PRO A 183 -24.23 12.65 -15.70
N VAL A 184 -24.93 11.57 -15.34
CA VAL A 184 -25.64 11.47 -14.06
C VAL A 184 -24.69 11.57 -12.86
N ASP A 185 -23.45 11.13 -13.02
CA ASP A 185 -22.41 11.22 -11.97
C ASP A 185 -22.02 12.67 -11.64
N PHE A 186 -22.42 13.66 -12.48
CA PHE A 186 -22.00 15.06 -12.38
C PHE A 186 -23.17 16.04 -12.18
N LEU A 187 -24.41 15.58 -12.28
CA LEU A 187 -25.64 16.37 -12.13
C LEU A 187 -26.39 16.02 -10.85
#